data_d753680e0d503f1201da07674789c241
#
_entry.id   d753680e0d503f1201da07674789c241
#
_cell.length_a   1.000
_cell.length_b   1.000
_cell.length_c   1.000
_cell.angle_alpha   90.00
_cell.angle_beta   90.00
_cell.angle_gamma   90.00
#
_symmetry.space_group_name_H-M   'P 1'
#
loop_
_entity.id
_entity.type
_entity.pdbx_description
1 polymer ?
#
loop_
_entity_poly.entity_id
_entity_poly.type
_entity_poly.pdbx_seq_one_letter_code
_entity_poly.pdbx_strand_id
1 'polypeptide(L)'
;GYAFQSGSDCEILLPLYQEYGTDMFRMLDAEFALILYDGRTGSYLAARDPIGIRPLYYGYDPAGAIVFASDPKNLVEICDRIMPFPPGHYYKDGKFVCYRDITAVREVCRDDLETVCGTIREKLITGIRKRLVSDAKVGFLLSGGLDSSLGCAVAQKSADKPIRTFAIGMSEDA
;
A
#
# COMPACT_ATOMS: atom_id res chain seq x y z
N GLY A 1 4.68 -27.14 -2.19
CA GLY A 1 3.95 -26.00 -1.64
C GLY A 1 4.52 -25.61 -0.28
N TYR A 2 4.39 -24.36 0.09
CA TYR A 2 4.83 -23.85 1.38
C TYR A 2 3.75 -24.10 2.44
N ALA A 3 4.16 -24.51 3.63
CA ALA A 3 3.28 -24.64 4.78
C ALA A 3 3.34 -23.34 5.59
N PHE A 4 2.24 -22.60 5.64
CA PHE A 4 2.12 -21.41 6.48
C PHE A 4 1.87 -21.81 7.93
N GLN A 5 2.53 -21.14 8.86
CA GLN A 5 2.51 -21.45 10.30
C GLN A 5 1.76 -20.39 11.11
N SER A 6 1.53 -19.23 10.55
CA SER A 6 0.85 -18.10 11.19
C SER A 6 -0.38 -17.65 10.44
N GLY A 7 -1.20 -16.78 11.05
CA GLY A 7 -2.28 -16.06 10.39
C GLY A 7 -1.84 -14.70 9.82
N SER A 8 -0.52 -14.44 9.78
CA SER A 8 0.00 -13.15 9.27
C SER A 8 0.07 -13.15 7.76
N ASP A 9 -0.44 -12.08 7.15
CA ASP A 9 -0.31 -11.82 5.71
C ASP A 9 1.14 -11.59 5.27
N CYS A 10 2.02 -11.20 6.19
CA CYS A 10 3.44 -11.00 5.89
C CYS A 10 4.19 -12.31 5.62
N GLU A 11 3.68 -13.46 6.08
CA GLU A 11 4.36 -14.74 5.93
C GLU A 11 4.55 -15.15 4.47
N ILE A 12 3.67 -14.72 3.58
CA ILE A 12 3.77 -14.98 2.13
C ILE A 12 5.01 -14.33 1.47
N LEU A 13 5.56 -13.29 2.07
CA LEU A 13 6.65 -12.51 1.46
C LEU A 13 7.92 -13.34 1.29
N LEU A 14 8.28 -14.17 2.27
CA LEU A 14 9.49 -14.98 2.21
C LEU A 14 9.41 -16.07 1.13
N PRO A 15 8.34 -16.87 1.06
CA PRO A 15 8.15 -17.81 -0.05
C PRO A 15 8.14 -17.15 -1.43
N LEU A 16 7.45 -16.02 -1.58
CA LEU A 16 7.43 -15.29 -2.84
C LEU A 16 8.82 -14.78 -3.24
N TYR A 17 9.58 -14.27 -2.28
CA TYR A 17 10.94 -13.82 -2.57
C TYR A 17 11.87 -14.98 -2.96
N GLN A 18 11.74 -16.12 -2.29
CA GLN A 18 12.52 -17.30 -2.61
C GLN A 18 12.25 -17.85 -4.01
N GLU A 19 10.98 -17.81 -4.43
CA GLU A 19 10.54 -18.36 -5.72
C GLU A 19 10.77 -17.39 -6.89
N TYR A 20 10.44 -16.10 -6.67
CA TYR A 20 10.35 -15.10 -7.74
C TYR A 20 11.34 -13.94 -7.59
N GLY A 21 12.12 -13.89 -6.50
CA GLY A 21 13.00 -12.76 -6.24
C GLY A 21 12.23 -11.44 -6.22
N THR A 22 12.75 -10.42 -6.90
CA THR A 22 12.11 -9.09 -6.95
C THR A 22 10.85 -9.03 -7.83
N ASP A 23 10.61 -10.03 -8.68
CA ASP A 23 9.38 -10.09 -9.49
C ASP A 23 8.13 -10.32 -8.63
N MET A 24 8.29 -10.76 -7.39
CA MET A 24 7.21 -10.89 -6.42
C MET A 24 6.42 -9.59 -6.25
N PHE A 25 7.06 -8.41 -6.36
CA PHE A 25 6.39 -7.12 -6.17
C PHE A 25 5.27 -6.86 -7.18
N ARG A 26 5.34 -7.45 -8.36
CA ARG A 26 4.28 -7.36 -9.38
C ARG A 26 3.09 -8.25 -9.09
N MET A 27 3.26 -9.24 -8.22
CA MET A 27 2.24 -10.21 -7.83
C MET A 27 1.44 -9.77 -6.60
N LEU A 28 1.99 -8.84 -5.81
CA LEU A 28 1.36 -8.35 -4.58
C LEU A 28 0.21 -7.38 -4.88
N ASP A 29 -0.98 -7.68 -4.38
CA ASP A 29 -2.12 -6.77 -4.27
C ASP A 29 -2.26 -6.36 -2.79
N ALA A 30 -1.36 -5.53 -2.33
CA ALA A 30 -1.20 -5.18 -0.93
C ALA A 30 -0.72 -3.73 -0.74
N GLU A 31 -0.95 -3.21 0.46
CA GLU A 31 -0.43 -1.94 0.95
C GLU A 31 0.81 -2.24 1.79
N PHE A 32 1.99 -1.88 1.31
CA PHE A 32 3.21 -2.25 2.01
C PHE A 32 4.34 -1.23 1.91
N ALA A 33 5.13 -1.20 2.97
CA ALA A 33 6.48 -0.70 3.01
C ALA A 33 7.30 -1.76 3.75
N LEU A 34 8.31 -2.31 3.13
CA LEU A 34 9.06 -3.42 3.69
C LEU A 34 10.57 -3.28 3.46
N ILE A 35 11.31 -3.89 4.36
CA ILE A 35 12.73 -4.17 4.20
C ILE A 35 12.90 -5.67 4.38
N LEU A 36 13.53 -6.33 3.43
CA LEU A 36 13.82 -7.75 3.45
C LEU A 36 15.33 -7.94 3.47
N TYR A 37 15.81 -8.72 4.44
CA TYR A 37 17.21 -9.10 4.55
C TYR A 37 17.36 -10.60 4.22
N ASP A 38 18.24 -10.91 3.27
CA ASP A 38 18.60 -12.29 2.94
C ASP A 38 19.90 -12.67 3.64
N GLY A 39 19.77 -13.38 4.75
CA GLY A 39 20.92 -13.83 5.55
C GLY A 39 21.86 -14.80 4.85
N ARG A 40 21.45 -15.42 3.73
CA ARG A 40 22.29 -16.33 2.94
C ARG A 40 23.31 -15.56 2.10
N THR A 41 22.92 -14.39 1.60
CA THR A 41 23.75 -13.55 0.74
C THR A 41 24.29 -12.31 1.44
N GLY A 42 23.76 -11.99 2.63
CA GLY A 42 24.05 -10.74 3.33
C GLY A 42 23.45 -9.51 2.64
N SER A 43 22.57 -9.71 1.65
CA SER A 43 21.95 -8.63 0.91
C SER A 43 20.60 -8.22 1.51
N TYR A 44 20.22 -6.98 1.26
CA TYR A 44 18.90 -6.48 1.63
C TYR A 44 18.23 -5.75 0.46
N LEU A 45 16.94 -5.61 0.55
CA LEU A 45 16.14 -4.75 -0.31
C LEU A 45 15.10 -4.01 0.51
N ALA A 46 14.69 -2.84 0.03
CA ALA A 46 13.55 -2.09 0.54
C ALA A 46 12.54 -1.91 -0.59
N ALA A 47 11.24 -1.93 -0.30
CA ALA A 47 10.22 -1.73 -1.32
C ALA A 47 8.99 -1.03 -0.75
N ARG A 48 8.29 -0.31 -1.62
CA ARG A 48 7.06 0.41 -1.27
C ARG A 48 5.97 0.11 -2.30
N ASP A 49 4.73 -0.01 -1.83
CA ASP A 49 3.58 -0.29 -2.67
C ASP A 49 3.40 0.72 -3.82
N PRO A 50 2.67 0.36 -4.90
CA PRO A 50 2.56 1.19 -6.11
C PRO A 50 1.91 2.56 -5.92
N ILE A 51 1.09 2.72 -4.87
CA ILE A 51 0.39 3.98 -4.55
C ILE A 51 1.17 4.76 -3.48
N GLY A 52 1.98 4.05 -2.65
CA GLY A 52 2.69 4.62 -1.52
C GLY A 52 1.78 4.84 -0.32
N ILE A 53 0.79 3.95 -0.11
CA ILE A 53 -0.14 4.03 1.01
C ILE A 53 0.61 3.89 2.33
N ARG A 54 1.54 2.91 2.41
CA ARG A 54 2.40 2.80 3.58
C ARG A 54 3.55 3.79 3.50
N PRO A 55 3.80 4.56 4.57
CA PRO A 55 4.89 5.52 4.59
C PRO A 55 6.24 4.80 4.60
N LEU A 56 7.18 5.30 3.80
CA LEU A 56 8.58 4.92 3.81
C LEU A 56 9.40 6.10 3.34
N TYR A 57 10.45 6.41 4.10
CA TYR A 57 11.40 7.49 3.83
C TYR A 57 12.80 6.92 3.80
N TYR A 58 13.71 7.61 3.15
CA TYR A 58 15.11 7.26 3.13
C TYR A 58 16.01 8.50 3.15
N GLY A 59 17.23 8.31 3.53
CA GLY A 59 18.31 9.28 3.47
C GLY A 59 19.64 8.56 3.46
N TYR A 60 20.69 9.33 3.49
CA TYR A 60 22.05 8.81 3.58
C TYR A 60 22.71 9.36 4.85
N ASP A 61 23.39 8.51 5.58
CA ASP A 61 24.18 8.92 6.72
C ASP A 61 25.49 9.60 6.29
N PRO A 62 26.28 10.19 7.19
CA PRO A 62 27.57 10.82 6.86
C PRO A 62 28.60 9.87 6.23
N ALA A 63 28.46 8.57 6.43
CA ALA A 63 29.31 7.56 5.80
C ALA A 63 28.83 7.15 4.39
N GLY A 64 27.69 7.69 3.94
CA GLY A 64 27.09 7.38 2.64
C GLY A 64 26.23 6.12 2.62
N ALA A 65 25.97 5.51 3.79
CA ALA A 65 25.07 4.37 3.88
C ALA A 65 23.61 4.84 3.80
N ILE A 66 22.79 4.12 3.02
CA ILE A 66 21.37 4.42 2.95
C ILE A 66 20.66 3.92 4.21
N VAL A 67 19.76 4.73 4.74
CA VAL A 67 18.93 4.42 5.91
C VAL A 67 17.46 4.62 5.57
N PHE A 68 16.59 3.84 6.21
CA PHE A 68 15.17 3.85 5.96
C PHE A 68 14.38 4.01 7.25
N ALA A 69 13.23 4.69 7.17
CA ALA A 69 12.28 4.79 8.28
C ALA A 69 10.85 4.97 7.77
N SER A 70 9.89 4.52 8.55
CA SER A 70 8.46 4.78 8.28
C SER A 70 8.06 6.20 8.63
N ASP A 71 8.80 6.88 9.52
CA ASP A 71 8.56 8.26 9.94
C ASP A 71 9.84 9.08 9.70
N PRO A 72 9.78 10.21 8.98
CA PRO A 72 10.96 11.01 8.64
C PRO A 72 11.66 11.58 9.88
N LYS A 73 10.95 11.79 10.99
CA LYS A 73 11.57 12.28 12.24
C LYS A 73 12.69 11.36 12.75
N ASN A 74 12.62 10.07 12.48
CA ASN A 74 13.64 9.11 12.89
C ASN A 74 14.95 9.23 12.10
N LEU A 75 14.94 10.00 11.00
CA LEU A 75 16.11 10.23 10.16
C LEU A 75 16.74 11.62 10.35
N VAL A 76 16.09 12.53 11.09
CA VAL A 76 16.50 13.94 11.20
C VAL A 76 17.91 14.09 11.81
N GLU A 77 18.26 13.25 12.79
CA GLU A 77 19.59 13.31 13.43
C GLU A 77 20.66 12.47 12.70
N ILE A 78 20.26 11.72 11.67
CA ILE A 78 21.12 10.78 10.95
C ILE A 78 21.46 11.28 9.56
N CYS A 79 20.52 11.97 8.90
CA CYS A 79 20.62 12.34 7.50
C CYS A 79 20.47 13.85 7.30
N ASP A 80 21.34 14.44 6.49
CA ASP A 80 21.20 15.83 6.06
C ASP A 80 20.00 16.06 5.14
N ARG A 81 19.64 15.04 4.37
CA ARG A 81 18.51 15.07 3.44
C ARG A 81 17.66 13.83 3.57
N ILE A 82 16.35 14.06 3.80
CA ILE A 82 15.35 13.00 3.91
C ILE A 82 14.42 13.09 2.71
N MET A 83 14.17 11.97 2.09
CA MET A 83 13.33 11.85 0.89
C MET A 83 12.27 10.79 1.08
N PRO A 84 11.05 10.98 0.54
CA PRO A 84 10.06 9.91 0.47
C PRO A 84 10.58 8.81 -0.47
N PHE A 85 10.42 7.57 -0.05
CA PHE A 85 10.73 6.43 -0.92
C PHE A 85 9.72 6.41 -2.08
N PRO A 86 10.17 6.33 -3.34
CA PRO A 86 9.26 6.43 -4.48
C PRO A 86 8.27 5.26 -4.50
N PRO A 87 6.95 5.52 -4.69
CA PRO A 87 5.96 4.47 -4.85
C PRO A 87 6.26 3.56 -6.04
N GLY A 88 5.87 2.28 -5.93
CA GLY A 88 6.07 1.32 -7.01
C GLY A 88 7.52 1.00 -7.33
N HIS A 89 8.43 1.27 -6.38
CA HIS A 89 9.85 0.97 -6.53
C HIS A 89 10.34 0.01 -5.44
N TYR A 90 11.42 -0.67 -5.77
CA TYR A 90 12.29 -1.28 -4.78
C TYR A 90 13.72 -0.74 -4.90
N TYR A 91 14.44 -0.76 -3.79
CA TYR A 91 15.86 -0.47 -3.72
C TYR A 91 16.62 -1.77 -3.47
N LYS A 92 17.61 -2.05 -4.30
CA LYS A 92 18.51 -3.19 -4.14
C LYS A 92 19.84 -2.87 -4.80
N ASP A 93 20.95 -3.31 -4.20
CA ASP A 93 22.30 -3.18 -4.75
C ASP A 93 22.64 -1.74 -5.19
N GLY A 94 22.29 -0.75 -4.36
CA GLY A 94 22.57 0.67 -4.61
C GLY A 94 21.63 1.36 -5.61
N LYS A 95 20.57 0.69 -6.09
CA LYS A 95 19.71 1.21 -7.16
C LYS A 95 18.22 1.17 -6.81
N PHE A 96 17.51 2.22 -7.19
CA PHE A 96 16.06 2.21 -7.23
C PHE A 96 15.58 1.64 -8.58
N VAL A 97 14.67 0.68 -8.52
CA VAL A 97 14.08 0.04 -9.70
C VAL A 97 12.57 0.18 -9.62
N CYS A 98 11.97 0.78 -10.66
CA CYS A 98 10.53 0.85 -10.80
C CYS A 98 9.98 -0.52 -11.23
N TYR A 99 9.16 -1.15 -10.39
CA TYR A 99 8.46 -2.38 -10.73
C TYR A 99 7.04 -2.13 -11.22
N ARG A 100 6.41 -1.02 -10.80
CA ARG A 100 5.05 -0.64 -11.23
C ARG A 100 4.85 0.86 -11.16
N ASP A 101 4.59 1.47 -12.33
CA ASP A 101 4.17 2.86 -12.43
C ASP A 101 2.67 2.90 -12.76
N ILE A 102 1.86 3.37 -11.80
CA ILE A 102 0.41 3.49 -11.98
C ILE A 102 0.01 4.72 -12.81
N THR A 103 0.93 5.65 -13.06
CA THR A 103 0.69 6.84 -13.87
C THR A 103 0.96 6.61 -15.35
N ALA A 104 1.66 5.53 -15.69
CA ALA A 104 1.97 5.17 -17.06
C ALA A 104 0.72 4.64 -17.78
N VAL A 105 0.11 5.47 -18.58
CA VAL A 105 -1.01 5.08 -19.45
C VAL A 105 -0.46 4.28 -20.62
N ARG A 106 -0.75 2.98 -20.65
CA ARG A 106 -0.32 2.07 -21.74
C ARG A 106 -1.36 1.97 -22.84
N GLU A 107 -2.64 2.00 -22.46
CA GLU A 107 -3.76 1.86 -23.37
C GLU A 107 -4.84 2.86 -22.99
N VAL A 108 -5.51 3.41 -24.00
CA VAL A 108 -6.68 4.27 -23.82
C VAL A 108 -7.92 3.43 -24.05
N CYS A 109 -8.80 3.37 -23.06
CA CYS A 109 -10.10 2.71 -23.16
C CYS A 109 -10.96 3.43 -24.23
N ARG A 110 -11.56 2.66 -25.13
CA ARG A 110 -12.45 3.15 -26.20
C ARG A 110 -13.85 2.53 -26.13
N ASP A 111 -14.16 1.88 -25.02
CA ASP A 111 -15.47 1.31 -24.77
C ASP A 111 -16.53 2.40 -24.65
N ASP A 112 -17.80 2.03 -24.81
CA ASP A 112 -18.92 2.92 -24.58
C ASP A 112 -19.05 3.29 -23.10
N LEU A 113 -19.79 4.38 -22.82
CA LEU A 113 -19.93 4.93 -21.48
C LEU A 113 -20.53 3.92 -20.48
N GLU A 114 -21.49 3.11 -20.91
CA GLU A 114 -22.16 2.13 -20.05
C GLU A 114 -21.17 1.04 -19.60
N THR A 115 -20.39 0.52 -20.52
CA THR A 115 -19.33 -0.48 -20.24
C THR A 115 -18.27 0.08 -19.31
N VAL A 116 -17.81 1.32 -19.56
CA VAL A 116 -16.83 1.98 -18.69
C VAL A 116 -17.37 2.18 -17.28
N CYS A 117 -18.58 2.69 -17.14
CA CYS A 117 -19.23 2.89 -15.83
C CYS A 117 -19.44 1.56 -15.10
N GLY A 118 -19.84 0.51 -15.80
CA GLY A 118 -19.96 -0.85 -15.26
C GLY A 118 -18.64 -1.35 -14.70
N THR A 119 -17.57 -1.23 -15.47
CA THR A 119 -16.22 -1.65 -15.09
C THR A 119 -15.70 -0.88 -13.86
N ILE A 120 -15.90 0.44 -13.82
CA ILE A 120 -15.52 1.28 -12.67
C ILE A 120 -16.28 0.83 -11.43
N ARG A 121 -17.59 0.63 -11.54
CA ARG A 121 -18.44 0.16 -10.43
C ARG A 121 -17.95 -1.17 -9.87
N GLU A 122 -17.69 -2.15 -10.72
CA GLU A 122 -17.21 -3.48 -10.29
C GLU A 122 -15.85 -3.41 -9.61
N LYS A 123 -14.91 -2.67 -10.17
CA LYS A 123 -13.58 -2.47 -9.58
C LYS A 123 -13.65 -1.78 -8.23
N LEU A 124 -14.51 -0.77 -8.10
CA LEU A 124 -14.71 -0.06 -6.84
C LEU A 124 -15.30 -0.97 -5.76
N ILE A 125 -16.36 -1.72 -6.09
CA ILE A 125 -16.99 -2.67 -5.17
C ILE A 125 -15.97 -3.73 -4.72
N THR A 126 -15.23 -4.31 -5.67
CA THR A 126 -14.22 -5.33 -5.38
C THR A 126 -13.09 -4.77 -4.52
N GLY A 127 -12.62 -3.56 -4.82
CA GLY A 127 -11.57 -2.89 -4.06
C GLY A 127 -11.99 -2.63 -2.60
N ILE A 128 -13.22 -2.18 -2.38
CA ILE A 128 -13.76 -1.95 -1.04
C ILE A 128 -13.92 -3.28 -0.29
N ARG A 129 -14.48 -4.31 -0.92
CA ARG A 129 -14.67 -5.64 -0.31
C ARG A 129 -13.35 -6.26 0.16
N LYS A 130 -12.30 -6.16 -0.63
CA LYS A 130 -10.97 -6.64 -0.24
C LYS A 130 -10.47 -6.01 1.06
N ARG A 131 -10.79 -4.74 1.30
CA ARG A 131 -10.36 -4.00 2.48
C ARG A 131 -11.23 -4.22 3.72
N LEU A 132 -12.33 -4.95 3.58
CA LEU A 132 -13.15 -5.40 4.71
C LEU A 132 -12.59 -6.65 5.39
N VAL A 133 -11.65 -7.34 4.75
CA VAL A 133 -10.97 -8.51 5.31
C VAL A 133 -10.01 -8.03 6.39
N SER A 134 -10.38 -8.20 7.65
CA SER A 134 -9.60 -7.76 8.81
C SER A 134 -9.97 -8.60 10.03
N ASP A 135 -8.99 -8.92 10.85
CA ASP A 135 -9.15 -9.53 12.18
C ASP A 135 -9.51 -8.47 13.24
N ALA A 136 -9.24 -7.20 12.95
CA ALA A 136 -9.61 -6.07 13.80
C ALA A 136 -10.99 -5.50 13.40
N LYS A 137 -11.62 -4.77 14.33
CA LYS A 137 -12.87 -4.07 14.05
C LYS A 137 -12.63 -2.93 13.07
N VAL A 138 -13.32 -2.96 11.92
CA VAL A 138 -13.24 -1.92 10.90
C VAL A 138 -14.21 -0.80 11.23
N GLY A 139 -13.72 0.45 11.13
CA GLY A 139 -14.51 1.68 11.21
C GLY A 139 -14.23 2.57 10.01
N PHE A 140 -15.17 3.43 9.67
CA PHE A 140 -15.11 4.28 8.49
C PHE A 140 -15.16 5.75 8.88
N LEU A 141 -14.30 6.55 8.28
CA LEU A 141 -14.38 8.00 8.36
C LEU A 141 -15.40 8.48 7.30
N LEU A 142 -16.46 9.15 7.77
CA LEU A 142 -17.53 9.67 6.91
C LEU A 142 -17.50 11.20 6.93
N SER A 143 -16.83 11.77 5.94
CA SER A 143 -16.67 13.23 5.83
C SER A 143 -17.88 13.95 5.19
N GLY A 144 -18.88 13.20 4.71
CA GLY A 144 -20.03 13.74 3.96
C GLY A 144 -19.75 13.95 2.45
N GLY A 145 -18.51 13.78 2.01
CA GLY A 145 -18.15 13.82 0.58
C GLY A 145 -18.61 12.59 -0.19
N LEU A 146 -18.62 12.68 -1.52
CA LEU A 146 -19.07 11.60 -2.40
C LEU A 146 -18.29 10.30 -2.17
N ASP A 147 -16.96 10.39 -2.10
CA ASP A 147 -16.07 9.21 -2.03
C ASP A 147 -16.28 8.44 -0.72
N SER A 148 -16.27 9.15 0.42
CA SER A 148 -16.48 8.53 1.73
C SER A 148 -17.89 7.94 1.87
N SER A 149 -18.91 8.64 1.35
CA SER A 149 -20.30 8.18 1.39
C SER A 149 -20.50 6.94 0.52
N LEU A 150 -19.92 6.92 -0.69
CA LEU A 150 -19.97 5.77 -1.59
C LEU A 150 -19.21 4.58 -1.00
N GLY A 151 -18.03 4.81 -0.42
CA GLY A 151 -17.26 3.80 0.29
C GLY A 151 -18.05 3.14 1.41
N CYS A 152 -18.68 3.94 2.28
CA CYS A 152 -19.55 3.46 3.36
C CYS A 152 -20.78 2.70 2.83
N ALA A 153 -21.41 3.18 1.78
CA ALA A 153 -22.59 2.54 1.19
C ALA A 153 -22.26 1.15 0.61
N VAL A 154 -21.13 1.01 -0.08
CA VAL A 154 -20.65 -0.27 -0.60
C VAL A 154 -20.25 -1.21 0.54
N ALA A 155 -19.53 -0.69 1.55
CA ALA A 155 -19.14 -1.47 2.73
C ALA A 155 -20.39 -2.01 3.46
N GLN A 156 -21.40 -1.15 3.71
CA GLN A 156 -22.65 -1.55 4.35
C GLN A 156 -23.38 -2.66 3.56
N LYS A 157 -23.41 -2.57 2.23
CA LYS A 157 -24.03 -3.61 1.38
C LYS A 157 -23.27 -4.94 1.42
N SER A 158 -22.01 -4.93 1.82
CA SER A 158 -21.14 -6.10 1.89
C SER A 158 -20.99 -6.67 3.31
N ALA A 159 -21.55 -6.00 4.31
CA ALA A 159 -21.47 -6.38 5.71
C ALA A 159 -22.79 -6.96 6.22
N ASP A 160 -22.72 -8.02 7.04
CA ASP A 160 -23.88 -8.66 7.66
C ASP A 160 -24.47 -7.84 8.83
N LYS A 161 -23.73 -6.87 9.33
CA LYS A 161 -24.09 -6.01 10.46
C LYS A 161 -23.88 -4.54 10.09
N PRO A 162 -24.56 -3.59 10.79
CA PRO A 162 -24.31 -2.18 10.60
C PRO A 162 -22.83 -1.83 10.78
N ILE A 163 -22.26 -1.12 9.81
CA ILE A 163 -20.89 -0.62 9.91
C ILE A 163 -20.83 0.55 10.91
N ARG A 164 -19.64 0.79 11.47
CA ARG A 164 -19.41 1.94 12.33
C ARG A 164 -18.79 3.05 11.53
N THR A 165 -19.42 4.23 11.57
CA THR A 165 -18.90 5.43 10.92
C THR A 165 -18.56 6.48 11.96
N PHE A 166 -17.55 7.30 11.66
CA PHE A 166 -17.09 8.42 12.49
C PHE A 166 -17.04 9.67 11.62
N ALA A 167 -17.58 10.74 12.14
CA ALA A 167 -17.54 12.06 11.53
C ALA A 167 -17.11 13.10 12.58
N ILE A 168 -16.46 14.15 12.14
CA ILE A 168 -16.14 15.31 12.95
C ILE A 168 -16.69 16.54 12.24
N GLY A 169 -17.30 17.43 13.00
CA GLY A 169 -17.79 18.73 12.54
C GLY A 169 -17.34 19.82 13.49
N MET A 170 -17.28 21.04 12.98
CA MET A 170 -17.13 22.23 13.83
C MET A 170 -18.50 22.80 14.11
N SER A 171 -18.77 23.21 15.37
CA SER A 171 -19.95 23.97 15.73
C SER A 171 -19.70 25.42 15.34
N GLU A 172 -20.62 25.99 14.58
CA GLU A 172 -20.56 27.42 14.20
C GLU A 172 -20.94 28.37 15.36
N ASP A 173 -21.36 27.82 16.48
CA ASP A 173 -21.74 28.59 17.69
C ASP A 173 -20.59 28.56 18.71
N ALA A 174 -19.58 29.39 18.50
CA ALA A 174 -18.61 29.75 19.51
C ALA A 174 -18.27 31.25 19.41
#